data_d0f3a4b07bb97ce1e99abb643290bd72
#
_entry.id   d0f3a4b07bb97ce1e99abb643290bd72
#
_cell.length_a   1.000
_cell.length_b   1.000
_cell.length_c   1.000
_cell.angle_alpha   90.00
_cell.angle_beta   90.00
_cell.angle_gamma   90.00
#
_symmetry.space_group_name_H-M   'P 1'
#
loop_
_entity.id
_entity.type
_entity.pdbx_description
1 polymer ?
#
loop_
_entity_poly.entity_id
_entity_poly.type
_entity_poly.pdbx_seq_one_letter_code
_entity_poly.pdbx_strand_id
1 'polypeptide(L)' 'WQVDRLSAADPSLNGDQLYQMARAFVGAEIARITYAEFLPKLLGEGAIADYAGYDPAVDANLTHEFSGAAYRWGHS' A
#
# COMPACT_ATOMS: atom_id res chain seq x y z
N TRP A 1 -15.06 8.08 0.14
CA TRP A 1 -14.59 8.94 -0.95
C TRP A 1 -14.26 8.13 -2.21
N GLN A 2 -13.41 7.11 -2.14
CA GLN A 2 -13.10 6.27 -3.32
C GLN A 2 -14.31 5.50 -3.82
N VAL A 3 -15.14 4.99 -2.92
CA VAL A 3 -16.39 4.31 -3.30
C VAL A 3 -17.31 5.26 -4.08
N ASP A 4 -17.45 6.48 -3.63
CA ASP A 4 -18.30 7.47 -4.31
C ASP A 4 -17.77 7.83 -5.69
N ARG A 5 -16.46 7.99 -5.83
CA ARG A 5 -15.82 8.24 -7.12
C ARG A 5 -16.03 7.09 -8.10
N LEU A 6 -15.81 5.86 -7.64
CA LEU A 6 -15.96 4.67 -8.47
C LEU A 6 -17.41 4.45 -8.88
N SER A 7 -18.36 4.67 -7.98
CA SER A 7 -19.78 4.56 -8.26
C SER A 7 -20.23 5.59 -9.28
N ALA A 8 -19.70 6.81 -9.22
CA ALA A 8 -20.00 7.86 -10.20
C ALA A 8 -19.40 7.56 -11.58
N ALA A 9 -18.20 6.95 -11.61
CA ALA A 9 -17.53 6.60 -12.87
C ALA A 9 -18.17 5.39 -13.55
N ASP A 10 -18.65 4.41 -12.80
CA ASP A 10 -19.29 3.20 -13.31
C ASP A 10 -20.47 2.79 -12.41
N PRO A 11 -21.70 3.27 -12.71
CA PRO A 11 -22.88 2.94 -11.92
C PRO A 11 -23.27 1.46 -11.95
N SER A 12 -22.69 0.66 -12.84
CA SER A 12 -22.99 -0.78 -12.94
C SER A 12 -22.33 -1.62 -11.85
N LEU A 13 -21.36 -1.06 -11.12
CA LEU A 13 -20.64 -1.76 -10.05
C LEU A 13 -21.56 -1.98 -8.83
N ASN A 14 -21.54 -3.20 -8.29
CA ASN A 14 -22.26 -3.49 -7.05
C ASN A 14 -21.42 -3.10 -5.82
N GLY A 15 -22.02 -3.20 -4.62
CA GLY A 15 -21.35 -2.79 -3.38
C GLY A 15 -20.06 -3.55 -3.08
N ASP A 16 -20.02 -4.86 -3.36
CA ASP A 16 -18.83 -5.67 -3.15
C ASP A 16 -17.71 -5.28 -4.12
N GLN A 17 -18.02 -5.09 -5.40
CA GLN A 17 -17.06 -4.64 -6.39
C GLN A 17 -16.50 -3.27 -6.05
N LEU A 18 -17.36 -2.33 -5.64
CA LEU A 18 -16.95 -1.00 -5.19
C LEU A 18 -15.99 -1.07 -4.00
N TYR A 19 -16.31 -1.91 -3.02
CA TYR A 19 -15.45 -2.10 -1.84
C TYR A 19 -14.08 -2.63 -2.22
N GLN A 20 -14.01 -3.67 -3.04
CA GLN A 20 -12.73 -4.28 -3.42
C GLN A 20 -11.88 -3.35 -4.26
N MET A 21 -12.49 -2.61 -5.18
CA MET A 21 -11.75 -1.62 -5.98
C MET A 21 -11.27 -0.44 -5.14
N ALA A 22 -12.10 0.07 -4.25
CA ALA A 22 -11.72 1.16 -3.35
C ALA A 22 -10.59 0.74 -2.41
N ARG A 23 -10.64 -0.47 -1.88
CA ARG A 23 -9.60 -1.04 -1.02
C ARG A 23 -8.27 -1.14 -1.75
N ALA A 24 -8.30 -1.59 -3.01
CA ALA A 24 -7.09 -1.68 -3.83
C ALA A 24 -6.47 -0.30 -4.07
N PHE A 25 -7.28 0.71 -4.35
CA PHE A 25 -6.82 2.09 -4.52
C PHE A 25 -6.17 2.65 -3.27
N VAL A 26 -6.83 2.50 -2.12
CA VAL A 26 -6.30 3.00 -0.84
C VAL A 26 -5.00 2.29 -0.48
N GLY A 27 -4.94 0.97 -0.67
CA GLY A 27 -3.71 0.21 -0.46
C GLY A 27 -2.56 0.69 -1.34
N ALA A 28 -2.84 0.97 -2.61
CA ALA A 28 -1.84 1.50 -3.53
C ALA A 28 -1.38 2.91 -3.14
N GLU A 29 -2.28 3.76 -2.68
CA GLU A 29 -1.93 5.11 -2.18
C GLU A 29 -1.00 5.03 -0.95
N ILE A 30 -1.32 4.17 0.01
CA ILE A 30 -0.49 3.96 1.20
C ILE A 30 0.90 3.44 0.80
N ALA A 31 0.97 2.48 -0.10
CA ALA A 31 2.25 1.95 -0.59
C ALA A 31 3.07 3.05 -1.27
N ARG A 32 2.44 3.88 -2.11
CA ARG A 32 3.12 4.97 -2.78
C ARG A 32 3.67 6.00 -1.79
N ILE A 33 2.89 6.40 -0.81
CA ILE A 33 3.35 7.32 0.23
C ILE A 33 4.54 6.72 0.99
N THR A 34 4.47 5.44 1.33
CA THR A 34 5.53 4.75 2.05
C THR A 34 6.83 4.75 1.26
N TYR A 35 6.80 4.33 -0.01
CA TYR A 35 8.02 4.17 -0.81
C TYR A 35 8.51 5.44 -1.46
N ALA A 36 7.63 6.38 -1.81
CA ALA A 36 8.01 7.60 -2.49
C ALA A 36 8.28 8.78 -1.55
N GLU A 37 7.70 8.77 -0.35
CA GLU A 37 7.78 9.91 0.58
C GLU A 37 8.36 9.53 1.93
N PHE A 38 7.78 8.53 2.63
CA PHE A 38 8.17 8.22 4.02
C PHE A 38 9.56 7.61 4.12
N LEU A 39 9.81 6.52 3.39
CA LEU A 39 11.10 5.81 3.47
C LEU A 39 12.27 6.64 2.96
N PRO A 40 12.16 7.43 1.87
CA PRO A 40 13.24 8.32 1.47
C PRO A 40 13.60 9.36 2.54
N LYS A 41 12.62 9.88 3.25
CA LYS A 41 12.89 10.82 4.35
C LYS A 41 13.51 10.15 5.57
N LEU A 42 13.11 8.94 5.86
CA LEU A 42 13.62 8.18 7.02
C LEU A 42 15.03 7.64 6.76
N LEU A 43 15.28 7.06 5.59
CA LEU A 43 16.51 6.34 5.25
C LEU A 43 17.48 7.12 4.39
N GLY A 44 17.05 8.25 3.83
CA GLY A 44 17.82 9.04 2.87
C GLY A 44 17.50 8.68 1.43
N GLU A 45 17.74 9.63 0.52
CA GLU A 45 17.52 9.42 -0.91
C GLU A 45 18.43 8.31 -1.45
N GLY A 46 17.90 7.49 -2.33
CA GLY A 46 18.64 6.40 -2.97
C GLY A 46 18.79 5.14 -2.11
N ALA A 47 18.28 5.12 -0.86
CA ALA A 47 18.33 3.94 -0.01
C ALA A 47 17.43 2.80 -0.51
N ILE A 48 16.34 3.14 -1.17
CA ILE A 48 15.41 2.18 -1.76
C ILE A 48 15.60 2.18 -3.28
N ALA A 49 15.83 1.00 -3.85
CA ALA A 49 15.96 0.85 -5.29
C ALA A 49 14.65 1.19 -6.02
N ASP A 50 14.76 1.64 -7.26
CA ASP A 50 13.60 1.91 -8.10
C ASP A 50 12.77 0.65 -8.30
N TYR A 51 11.45 0.84 -8.45
CA TYR A 51 10.55 -0.27 -8.71
C TYR A 51 10.80 -0.87 -10.09
N ALA A 52 11.19 -2.13 -10.09
CA ALA A 52 11.56 -2.86 -11.32
C ALA A 52 10.39 -3.70 -11.90
N GLY A 53 9.20 -3.62 -11.31
CA GLY A 53 8.05 -4.39 -11.74
C GLY A 53 7.66 -5.48 -10.73
N TYR A 54 6.55 -6.15 -11.02
CA TYR A 54 6.04 -7.23 -10.18
C TYR A 54 6.92 -8.48 -10.29
N ASP A 55 7.30 -9.05 -9.16
CA ASP A 55 8.07 -10.29 -9.08
C ASP A 55 7.31 -11.32 -8.24
N PRO A 56 6.72 -12.36 -8.87
CA PRO A 56 5.95 -13.37 -8.16
C PRO A 56 6.80 -14.27 -7.26
N ALA A 57 8.13 -14.25 -7.39
CA ALA A 57 9.02 -15.02 -6.52
C ALA A 57 9.26 -14.37 -5.16
N VAL A 58 8.90 -13.09 -5.01
CA VAL A 58 9.03 -12.38 -3.73
C VAL A 58 7.92 -12.81 -2.79
N ASP A 59 8.29 -13.30 -1.61
CA ASP A 59 7.33 -13.64 -0.56
C ASP A 59 6.92 -12.37 0.20
N ALA A 60 5.68 -11.97 0.03
CA ALA A 60 5.12 -10.77 0.65
C ALA A 60 4.50 -11.04 2.03
N ASN A 61 4.62 -12.24 2.57
CA ASN A 61 4.12 -12.55 3.91
C ASN A 61 4.95 -11.83 4.98
N LEU A 62 4.27 -11.39 6.02
CA LEU A 62 4.91 -10.72 7.15
C LEU A 62 5.52 -11.75 8.09
N THR A 63 6.74 -11.50 8.57
CA THR A 63 7.33 -12.31 9.61
C THR A 63 6.71 -11.97 10.97
N HIS A 64 6.77 -12.92 11.88
CA HIS A 64 6.26 -12.71 13.24
C HIS A 64 7.05 -11.61 13.97
N GLU A 65 8.35 -11.61 13.82
CA GLU A 65 9.24 -10.62 14.42
C GLU A 65 8.94 -9.21 13.90
N PHE A 66 8.67 -9.07 12.61
CA PHE A 66 8.33 -7.76 12.05
C PHE A 66 7.00 -7.26 12.59
N SER A 67 5.95 -8.09 12.56
CA SER A 67 4.62 -7.65 12.99
C SER A 67 4.53 -7.43 14.49
N GLY A 68 5.27 -8.19 15.31
CA GLY A 68 5.23 -8.12 16.77
C GLY A 68 6.14 -7.07 17.38
N ALA A 69 7.24 -6.74 16.72
CA ALA A 69 8.25 -5.86 17.28
C ALA A 69 8.71 -4.77 16.34
N ALA A 70 9.35 -5.11 15.22
CA ALA A 70 10.01 -4.14 14.36
C ALA A 70 9.05 -3.12 13.75
N TYR A 71 7.87 -3.55 13.35
CA TYR A 71 6.84 -2.66 12.81
C TYR A 71 6.39 -1.59 13.82
N ARG A 72 6.49 -1.89 15.10
CA ARG A 72 5.98 -1.03 16.19
C ARG A 72 7.03 -0.10 16.79
N TRP A 73 8.16 0.07 16.14
CA TRP A 73 9.28 0.86 16.64
C TRP A 73 8.90 2.30 17.00
N GLY A 74 7.90 2.86 16.31
CA GLY A 74 7.47 4.24 16.51
C GLY A 74 6.57 4.47 17.74
N HIS A 75 6.27 3.41 18.50
CA HIS A 75 5.41 3.53 19.68
C HIS A 75 6.16 3.97 20.96
N SER A 76 7.45 4.00 20.92
CA SER A 76 8.27 4.41 22.07
C SER A 76 8.33 5.92 22.23
#